data_3b65f0e2cc312a4803271096de0f4808
#
_entry.id   3b65f0e2cc312a4803271096de0f4808
#
_cell.length_a   1.000
_cell.length_b   1.000
_cell.length_c   1.000
_cell.angle_alpha   90.00
_cell.angle_beta   90.00
_cell.angle_gamma   90.00
#
_symmetry.space_group_name_H-M   'P 1'
#
loop_
_entity.id
_entity.type
_entity.pdbx_description
1 polymer ?
#
loop_
_entity_poly.entity_id
_entity_poly.type
_entity_poly.pdbx_seq_one_letter_code
_entity_poly.pdbx_strand_id
1 'polypeptide(L)' 'MIFNSLLIANRGEIAVRIIETAHEMGIRCIAVYVDADADAPFVRAADEAFRLPDGGYLDGNLIIDAAKKTGAEAIHP' A
#
# COMPACT_ATOMS: atom_id res chain seq x y z
N MET A 1 18.21 4.62 3.72
CA MET A 1 16.97 5.15 3.13
C MET A 1 16.51 6.38 3.86
N ILE A 2 15.93 7.32 3.16
CA ILE A 2 15.40 8.55 3.76
C ILE A 2 14.00 8.35 4.33
N PHE A 3 13.36 7.21 4.05
CA PHE A 3 12.07 6.86 4.66
C PHE A 3 12.06 5.36 5.01
N ASN A 4 11.25 5.00 6.01
CA ASN A 4 11.18 3.64 6.55
C ASN A 4 9.86 2.92 6.23
N SER A 5 8.87 3.63 5.73
CA SER A 5 7.57 3.06 5.41
C SER A 5 7.01 3.64 4.11
N LEU A 6 6.36 2.79 3.35
CA LEU A 6 5.86 3.11 2.01
C LEU A 6 4.43 2.60 1.87
N LEU A 7 3.52 3.50 1.54
CA LEU A 7 2.17 3.11 1.16
C LEU A 7 2.17 2.87 -0.35
N ILE A 8 1.67 1.71 -0.76
CA ILE A 8 1.66 1.30 -2.16
C ILE A 8 0.24 1.45 -2.68
N ALA A 9 0.04 2.41 -3.57
CA ALA A 9 -1.25 2.71 -4.17
C ALA A 9 -1.43 1.99 -5.50
N ASN A 10 -0.84 0.81 -5.62
CA ASN A 10 -0.96 -0.07 -6.78
C ASN A 10 -1.60 -1.37 -6.35
N ARG A 11 -2.07 -2.14 -7.32
CA ARG A 11 -2.71 -3.44 -7.07
C ARG A 11 -2.09 -4.52 -7.97
N GLY A 12 -2.46 -5.77 -7.72
CA GLY A 12 -2.03 -6.89 -8.55
C GLY A 12 -0.54 -7.18 -8.48
N GLU A 13 -0.02 -7.73 -9.57
CA GLU A 13 1.38 -8.14 -9.68
C GLU A 13 2.35 -6.98 -9.48
N ILE A 14 1.99 -5.80 -9.97
CA ILE A 14 2.84 -4.60 -9.82
C ILE A 14 3.04 -4.30 -8.34
N ALA A 15 1.95 -4.34 -7.56
CA ALA A 15 2.04 -4.10 -6.11
C ALA A 15 2.92 -5.14 -5.43
N VAL A 16 2.80 -6.42 -5.80
CA VAL A 16 3.64 -7.48 -5.24
C VAL A 16 5.12 -7.20 -5.50
N ARG A 17 5.47 -6.80 -6.73
CA ARG A 17 6.86 -6.51 -7.08
C ARG A 17 7.43 -5.33 -6.32
N ILE A 18 6.63 -4.29 -6.13
CA ILE A 18 7.05 -3.12 -5.35
C ILE A 18 7.32 -3.53 -3.91
N ILE A 19 6.42 -4.33 -3.32
CA ILE A 19 6.57 -4.81 -1.94
C ILE A 19 7.84 -5.64 -1.79
N GLU A 20 8.09 -6.56 -2.72
CA GLU A 20 9.30 -7.39 -2.68
C GLU A 20 10.57 -6.55 -2.70
N THR A 21 10.63 -5.58 -3.61
CA THR A 21 11.79 -4.69 -3.71
C THR A 21 11.95 -3.84 -2.46
N ALA A 22 10.85 -3.29 -1.96
CA ALA A 22 10.89 -2.47 -0.74
C ALA A 22 11.37 -3.29 0.46
N HIS A 23 10.91 -4.53 0.60
CA HIS A 23 11.36 -5.42 1.68
C HIS A 23 12.86 -5.71 1.60
N GLU A 24 13.38 -5.90 0.39
CA GLU A 24 14.83 -6.07 0.20
C GLU A 24 15.63 -4.86 0.67
N MET A 25 15.01 -3.68 0.62
CA MET A 25 15.61 -2.43 1.07
C MET A 25 15.34 -2.12 2.54
N GLY A 26 14.66 -3.02 3.25
CA GLY A 26 14.32 -2.84 4.66
C GLY A 26 13.19 -1.86 4.91
N ILE A 27 12.33 -1.62 3.90
CA ILE A 27 11.21 -0.68 4.00
C ILE A 27 9.93 -1.43 4.36
N ARG A 28 9.20 -0.93 5.35
CA ARG A 28 7.91 -1.46 5.76
C ARG A 28 6.85 -1.03 4.73
N CYS A 29 6.00 -1.94 4.33
CA CYS A 29 5.00 -1.70 3.27
C CYS A 29 3.57 -1.71 3.81
N ILE A 30 2.79 -0.74 3.38
CA ILE A 30 1.35 -0.66 3.66
C ILE A 30 0.61 -0.80 2.32
N ALA A 31 -0.26 -1.80 2.21
CA ALA A 31 -1.12 -1.95 1.05
C ALA A 31 -2.47 -1.28 1.33
N VAL A 32 -3.03 -0.61 0.34
CA VAL A 32 -4.42 -0.17 0.38
C VAL A 32 -5.24 -1.09 -0.51
N TYR A 33 -6.46 -1.38 -0.12
CA TYR A 33 -7.29 -2.31 -0.89
C TYR A 33 -8.77 -1.98 -0.78
N VAL A 34 -9.52 -2.37 -1.79
CA VAL A 34 -10.99 -2.39 -1.73
C VAL A 34 -11.45 -3.83 -1.47
N ASP A 35 -12.70 -4.01 -1.06
CA ASP A 35 -13.22 -5.32 -0.64
C ASP A 35 -13.00 -6.44 -1.67
N ALA A 36 -13.09 -6.12 -2.96
CA ALA A 36 -12.88 -7.10 -4.02
C ALA A 36 -11.47 -7.70 -4.00
N ASP A 37 -10.50 -6.98 -3.46
CA ASP A 37 -9.09 -7.40 -3.42
C ASP A 37 -8.63 -7.85 -2.03
N ALA A 38 -9.55 -8.02 -1.08
CA ALA A 38 -9.20 -8.32 0.32
C ALA A 38 -8.29 -9.54 0.48
N ASP A 39 -8.43 -10.54 -0.38
CA ASP A 39 -7.63 -11.77 -0.33
C ASP A 39 -6.52 -11.80 -1.36
N ALA A 40 -6.26 -10.69 -2.05
CA ALA A 40 -5.26 -10.66 -3.11
C ALA A 40 -3.83 -10.85 -2.56
N PRO A 41 -2.92 -11.42 -3.37
CA PRO A 41 -1.55 -11.65 -2.93
C PRO A 41 -0.82 -10.41 -2.44
N PHE A 42 -1.05 -9.24 -3.06
CA PHE A 42 -0.36 -8.03 -2.64
C PHE A 42 -0.80 -7.57 -1.24
N VAL A 43 -2.04 -7.82 -0.87
CA VAL A 43 -2.55 -7.48 0.47
C VAL A 43 -1.85 -8.34 1.51
N ARG A 44 -1.68 -9.63 1.22
CA ARG A 44 -1.00 -10.56 2.14
C ARG A 44 0.50 -10.34 2.22
N ALA A 45 1.10 -9.84 1.14
CA ALA A 45 2.55 -9.60 1.10
C ALA A 45 2.96 -8.36 1.91
N ALA A 46 2.07 -7.40 2.09
CA ALA A 46 2.37 -6.16 2.82
C ALA A 46 2.44 -6.40 4.33
N ASP A 47 3.13 -5.51 5.02
CA ASP A 47 3.24 -5.57 6.49
C ASP A 47 1.96 -5.11 7.17
N GLU A 48 1.22 -4.22 6.51
CA GLU A 48 -0.06 -3.70 7.00
C GLU A 48 -0.97 -3.49 5.78
N ALA A 49 -2.27 -3.63 5.99
CA ALA A 49 -3.26 -3.39 4.95
C ALA A 49 -4.33 -2.43 5.45
N PHE A 50 -4.74 -1.50 4.60
CA PHE A 50 -5.73 -0.48 4.93
C PHE A 50 -6.88 -0.53 3.92
N ARG A 51 -8.10 -0.77 4.43
CA ARG A 51 -9.29 -0.89 3.59
C ARG A 51 -9.76 0.47 3.10
N LEU A 52 -10.07 0.55 1.80
CA LEU A 52 -10.67 1.74 1.18
C LEU A 52 -12.12 1.45 0.78
N PRO A 53 -12.98 2.47 0.71
CA PRO A 53 -14.30 2.31 0.10
C PRO A 53 -14.17 1.92 -1.38
N ASP A 54 -15.25 1.38 -1.96
CA ASP A 54 -15.27 1.05 -3.38
C ASP A 54 -14.91 2.27 -4.23
N GLY A 55 -14.04 2.05 -5.22
CA GLY A 55 -13.52 3.15 -6.04
C GLY A 55 -12.38 3.92 -5.42
N GLY A 56 -11.97 3.58 -4.19
CA GLY A 56 -10.95 4.32 -3.44
C GLY A 56 -9.58 4.39 -4.10
N TYR A 57 -9.24 3.44 -4.96
CA TYR A 57 -7.96 3.49 -5.68
C TYR A 57 -7.83 4.73 -6.57
N LEU A 58 -8.94 5.29 -7.02
CA LEU A 58 -8.97 6.45 -7.91
C LEU A 58 -9.13 7.77 -7.16
N ASP A 59 -9.24 7.71 -5.84
CA ASP A 59 -9.45 8.90 -5.01
C ASP A 59 -8.16 9.24 -4.25
N GLY A 60 -7.44 10.24 -4.77
CA GLY A 60 -6.17 10.66 -4.16
C GLY A 60 -6.31 11.13 -2.71
N ASN A 61 -7.45 11.73 -2.36
CA ASN A 61 -7.67 12.18 -0.97
C ASN A 61 -7.79 11.00 -0.02
N LEU A 62 -8.42 9.90 -0.44
CA LEU A 62 -8.52 8.70 0.37
C LEU A 62 -7.15 8.02 0.54
N ILE A 63 -6.32 8.06 -0.50
CA ILE A 63 -4.96 7.51 -0.44
C ILE A 63 -4.11 8.31 0.54
N ILE A 64 -4.17 9.64 0.47
CA ILE A 64 -3.43 10.51 1.39
C ILE A 64 -3.92 10.31 2.83
N ASP A 65 -5.23 10.19 3.04
CA ASP A 65 -5.80 9.92 4.35
C ASP A 65 -5.29 8.59 4.91
N ALA A 66 -5.26 7.55 4.07
CA ALA A 66 -4.72 6.24 4.47
C ALA A 66 -3.25 6.35 4.89
N ALA A 67 -2.44 7.13 4.15
CA ALA A 67 -1.06 7.34 4.49
C ALA A 67 -0.91 8.02 5.86
N LYS A 68 -1.74 9.02 6.12
CA LYS A 68 -1.72 9.71 7.42
C LYS A 68 -2.13 8.78 8.56
N LYS A 69 -3.16 7.99 8.37
CA LYS A 69 -3.68 7.08 9.42
C LYS A 69 -2.74 5.93 9.71
N THR A 70 -1.98 5.47 8.72
CA THR A 70 -1.03 4.36 8.89
C THR A 70 0.36 4.81 9.26
N GLY A 71 0.63 6.11 9.20
CA GLY A 71 1.95 6.66 9.47
C GLY A 71 2.95 6.44 8.34
N ALA A 72 2.47 6.17 7.12
CA ALA A 72 3.37 5.98 5.98
C ALA A 72 4.15 7.27 5.69
N GLU A 73 5.44 7.12 5.46
CA GLU A 73 6.32 8.26 5.21
C GLU A 73 6.41 8.63 3.72
N ALA A 74 6.05 7.71 2.84
CA ALA A 74 6.05 7.93 1.40
C ALA A 74 4.90 7.17 0.74
N ILE A 75 4.54 7.57 -0.47
CA ILE A 75 3.48 6.94 -1.27
C ILE A 75 4.06 6.61 -2.64
N HIS A 76 3.86 5.37 -3.07
CA HIS A 76 4.15 4.95 -4.45
C HIS A 76 2.83 4.95 -5.20
N PRO A 77 2.63 5.92 -6.10
CA PRO A 77 1.37 6.04 -6.85
C PRO A 77 1.20 5.00 -7.93
#